data_62132d94538a677d7d59ce1156304873
#
_entry.id   62132d94538a677d7d59ce1156304873
#
_cell.length_a   1.000
_cell.length_b   1.000
_cell.length_c   1.000
_cell.angle_alpha   90.00
_cell.angle_beta   90.00
_cell.angle_gamma   90.00
#
_symmetry.space_group_name_H-M   'P 1'
#
loop_
_entity.id
_entity.type
_entity.pdbx_description
1 polymer ?
#
loop_
_entity_poly.entity_id
_entity_poly.type
_entity_poly.pdbx_seq_one_letter_code
_entity_poly.pdbx_strand_id
1 'polypeptide(L)'
;MATPKIVLFYAFTPLADPEAIRIWQRDLGEALGLRGRLLISAHGINGTLGGDLPALKKWARSFRSYAPFRDADIKWSEGTGVDAAGRSLDFPKLSVKVRDEIVSFGAPDELRVDADGVVGGGARLTPDQLHALVAERGDEVVFFDGRNALEAEIGRFRGAVVPDTETTRDFVRLLDSGAYDDLKGKPVVTYCTGGIRCEVLSSLMVARGFGEVYQLEGGIVRYGETYGDDGLWDGSLYVFDGRGSVDFSDHARVIGVCAGCGAATKRTANCPDPSCRAQFVVCADCDAVACPTHAAASAAQP
;
A
#
# COMPACT_ATOMS: atom_id res chain seq x y z
N MET A 1 3.44 25.85 -16.67
CA MET A 1 3.93 24.47 -16.84
C MET A 1 2.98 23.54 -16.10
N ALA A 2 2.73 22.34 -16.64
CA ALA A 2 1.95 21.32 -15.94
C ALA A 2 2.72 20.81 -14.71
N THR A 3 2.01 20.57 -13.61
CA THR A 3 2.62 20.07 -12.37
C THR A 3 2.07 18.67 -12.11
N PRO A 4 2.80 17.62 -12.53
CA PRO A 4 2.34 16.24 -12.36
C PRO A 4 2.27 15.87 -10.87
N LYS A 5 1.14 15.36 -10.43
CA LYS A 5 0.92 14.90 -9.05
C LYS A 5 0.18 13.57 -9.06
N ILE A 6 0.36 12.85 -7.96
CA ILE A 6 -0.38 11.63 -7.64
C ILE A 6 -1.02 11.83 -6.27
N VAL A 7 -2.26 11.36 -6.12
CA VAL A 7 -2.96 11.30 -4.84
C VAL A 7 -3.26 9.85 -4.49
N LEU A 8 -2.98 9.48 -3.24
CA LEU A 8 -3.37 8.22 -2.61
C LEU A 8 -4.38 8.53 -1.51
N PHE A 9 -5.51 7.85 -1.51
CA PHE A 9 -6.58 8.11 -0.54
C PHE A 9 -7.42 6.87 -0.30
N TYR A 10 -8.08 6.83 0.86
CA TYR A 10 -9.15 5.90 1.14
C TYR A 10 -10.13 6.50 2.15
N ALA A 11 -11.31 5.92 2.22
CA ALA A 11 -12.27 6.15 3.28
C ALA A 11 -13.03 4.84 3.52
N PHE A 12 -12.97 4.33 4.75
CA PHE A 12 -13.90 3.33 5.22
C PHE A 12 -15.11 4.03 5.78
N THR A 13 -16.27 3.84 5.15
CA THR A 13 -17.56 4.41 5.53
C THR A 13 -18.66 3.63 4.82
N PRO A 14 -19.82 3.41 5.43
CA PRO A 14 -20.92 2.74 4.77
C PRO A 14 -21.40 3.51 3.53
N LEU A 15 -21.47 2.84 2.39
CA LEU A 15 -22.00 3.40 1.15
C LEU A 15 -23.26 2.66 0.75
N ALA A 16 -24.39 3.39 0.68
CA ALA A 16 -25.69 2.81 0.33
C ALA A 16 -25.76 2.37 -1.14
N ASP A 17 -25.07 3.06 -2.04
CA ASP A 17 -25.05 2.76 -3.48
C ASP A 17 -23.60 2.91 -4.03
N PRO A 18 -22.79 1.86 -3.94
CA PRO A 18 -21.44 1.85 -4.50
C PRO A 18 -21.39 2.08 -6.02
N GLU A 19 -22.45 1.68 -6.75
CA GLU A 19 -22.50 1.86 -8.19
C GLU A 19 -22.72 3.32 -8.59
N ALA A 20 -23.55 4.06 -7.88
CA ALA A 20 -23.69 5.50 -8.07
C ALA A 20 -22.37 6.25 -7.82
N ILE A 21 -21.62 5.86 -6.77
CA ILE A 21 -20.28 6.41 -6.49
C ILE A 21 -19.31 6.06 -7.61
N ARG A 22 -19.37 4.83 -8.15
CA ARG A 22 -18.53 4.39 -9.28
C ARG A 22 -18.76 5.27 -10.52
N ILE A 23 -20.03 5.48 -10.87
CA ILE A 23 -20.41 6.30 -12.02
C ILE A 23 -19.90 7.73 -11.82
N TRP A 24 -20.20 8.33 -10.68
CA TRP A 24 -19.75 9.69 -10.35
C TRP A 24 -18.22 9.84 -10.42
N GLN A 25 -17.47 8.95 -9.80
CA GLN A 25 -16.01 9.04 -9.76
C GLN A 25 -15.37 8.79 -11.13
N ARG A 26 -15.95 7.91 -11.94
CA ARG A 26 -15.51 7.69 -13.31
C ARG A 26 -15.75 8.94 -14.16
N ASP A 27 -16.96 9.46 -14.18
CA ASP A 27 -17.33 10.58 -15.03
C ASP A 27 -16.54 11.85 -14.64
N LEU A 28 -16.36 12.08 -13.34
CA LEU A 28 -15.52 13.16 -12.82
C LEU A 28 -14.05 12.98 -13.23
N GLY A 29 -13.50 11.78 -13.08
CA GLY A 29 -12.13 11.47 -13.45
C GLY A 29 -11.86 11.61 -14.96
N GLU A 30 -12.78 11.13 -15.78
CA GLU A 30 -12.73 11.28 -17.26
C GLU A 30 -12.83 12.75 -17.67
N ALA A 31 -13.77 13.51 -17.11
CA ALA A 31 -13.94 14.94 -17.41
C ALA A 31 -12.73 15.79 -17.02
N LEU A 32 -11.97 15.36 -16.01
CA LEU A 32 -10.74 16.01 -15.55
C LEU A 32 -9.47 15.44 -16.16
N GLY A 33 -9.57 14.44 -17.05
CA GLY A 33 -8.42 13.81 -17.69
C GLY A 33 -7.54 13.00 -16.71
N LEU A 34 -8.07 12.56 -15.57
CA LEU A 34 -7.31 11.82 -14.57
C LEU A 34 -7.12 10.35 -15.00
N ARG A 35 -6.01 9.77 -14.57
CA ARG A 35 -5.73 8.34 -14.70
C ARG A 35 -5.45 7.75 -13.34
N GLY A 36 -5.66 6.45 -13.19
CA GLY A 36 -5.42 5.76 -11.93
C GLY A 36 -6.43 4.65 -11.68
N ARG A 37 -6.51 4.22 -10.43
CA ARG A 37 -7.36 3.10 -10.02
C ARG A 37 -8.16 3.45 -8.79
N LEU A 38 -9.49 3.20 -8.86
CA LEU A 38 -10.40 3.30 -7.72
C LEU A 38 -11.12 1.96 -7.52
N LEU A 39 -11.22 1.55 -6.28
CA LEU A 39 -12.04 0.43 -5.83
C LEU A 39 -13.10 0.97 -4.88
N ILE A 40 -14.33 0.55 -5.06
CA ILE A 40 -15.49 0.99 -4.29
C ILE A 40 -16.24 -0.26 -3.82
N SER A 41 -16.72 -0.26 -2.60
CA SER A 41 -17.58 -1.30 -2.05
C SER A 41 -18.63 -0.68 -1.14
N ALA A 42 -19.50 -1.52 -0.56
CA ALA A 42 -20.41 -1.06 0.49
C ALA A 42 -19.65 -0.53 1.73
N HIS A 43 -18.36 -0.87 1.89
CA HIS A 43 -17.52 -0.47 3.02
C HIS A 43 -16.69 0.81 2.76
N GLY A 44 -16.77 1.40 1.56
CA GLY A 44 -16.05 2.64 1.28
C GLY A 44 -15.39 2.72 -0.10
N ILE A 45 -14.33 3.51 -0.16
CA ILE A 45 -13.55 3.79 -1.38
C ILE A 45 -12.04 3.74 -1.10
N ASN A 46 -11.28 3.23 -2.06
CA ASN A 46 -9.83 3.21 -2.08
C ASN A 46 -9.33 3.60 -3.47
N GLY A 47 -8.33 4.45 -3.55
CA GLY A 47 -7.83 4.88 -4.84
C GLY A 47 -6.49 5.57 -4.86
N THR A 48 -5.90 5.52 -6.07
CA THR A 48 -4.75 6.33 -6.46
C THR A 48 -5.09 6.97 -7.80
N LEU A 49 -4.93 8.28 -7.90
CA LEU A 49 -5.15 9.05 -9.13
C LEU A 49 -3.93 9.91 -9.44
N GLY A 50 -3.61 10.04 -10.71
CA GLY A 50 -2.57 10.92 -11.22
C GLY A 50 -3.10 11.87 -12.31
N GLY A 51 -2.48 13.03 -12.39
CA GLY A 51 -2.81 14.06 -13.37
C GLY A 51 -2.11 15.38 -13.07
N ASP A 52 -2.52 16.43 -13.77
CA ASP A 52 -2.06 17.77 -13.46
C ASP A 52 -2.67 18.29 -12.14
N LEU A 53 -1.90 19.02 -11.37
CA LEU A 53 -2.28 19.53 -10.04
C LEU A 53 -3.62 20.28 -10.03
N PRO A 54 -3.95 21.19 -10.97
CA PRO A 54 -5.26 21.85 -11.02
C PRO A 54 -6.44 20.87 -11.17
N ALA A 55 -6.28 19.82 -11.98
CA ALA A 55 -7.30 18.79 -12.18
C ALA A 55 -7.53 17.98 -10.89
N LEU A 56 -6.45 17.53 -10.26
CA LEU A 56 -6.52 16.80 -8.99
C LEU A 56 -7.10 17.66 -7.86
N LYS A 57 -6.78 18.95 -7.79
CA LYS A 57 -7.40 19.87 -6.81
C LYS A 57 -8.91 20.04 -7.04
N LYS A 58 -9.37 20.05 -8.29
CA LYS A 58 -10.81 20.08 -8.62
C LYS A 58 -11.48 18.79 -8.18
N TRP A 59 -10.87 17.65 -8.51
CA TRP A 59 -11.34 16.35 -8.07
C TRP A 59 -11.43 16.26 -6.54
N ALA A 60 -10.37 16.64 -5.82
CA ALA A 60 -10.33 16.56 -4.36
C ALA A 60 -11.42 17.42 -3.69
N ARG A 61 -11.72 18.61 -4.24
CA ARG A 61 -12.84 19.44 -3.76
C ARG A 61 -14.19 18.78 -3.98
N SER A 62 -14.43 18.22 -5.16
CA SER A 62 -15.66 17.48 -5.46
C SER A 62 -15.78 16.24 -4.59
N PHE A 63 -14.72 15.48 -4.44
CA PHE A 63 -14.65 14.28 -3.60
C PHE A 63 -15.05 14.59 -2.14
N ARG A 64 -14.45 15.62 -1.53
CA ARG A 64 -14.75 16.04 -0.15
C ARG A 64 -16.07 16.75 0.02
N SER A 65 -16.77 17.14 -1.05
CA SER A 65 -18.12 17.70 -0.97
C SER A 65 -19.18 16.65 -0.63
N TYR A 66 -18.90 15.37 -0.87
CA TYR A 66 -19.72 14.27 -0.42
C TYR A 66 -19.42 13.96 1.05
N ALA A 67 -20.45 14.08 1.90
CA ALA A 67 -20.27 14.02 3.36
C ALA A 67 -19.48 12.80 3.87
N PRO A 68 -19.71 11.55 3.37
CA PRO A 68 -18.94 10.38 3.81
C PRO A 68 -17.44 10.44 3.48
N PHE A 69 -17.01 11.31 2.55
CA PHE A 69 -15.60 11.44 2.15
C PHE A 69 -14.95 12.75 2.60
N ARG A 70 -15.67 13.57 3.39
CA ARG A 70 -15.20 14.91 3.78
C ARG A 70 -13.83 14.89 4.45
N ASP A 71 -13.64 13.96 5.36
CA ASP A 71 -12.46 13.89 6.23
C ASP A 71 -11.43 12.85 5.75
N ALA A 72 -11.62 12.33 4.52
CA ALA A 72 -10.67 11.39 3.94
C ALA A 72 -9.26 11.99 3.84
N ASP A 73 -8.27 11.25 4.34
CA ASP A 73 -6.86 11.63 4.23
C ASP A 73 -6.39 11.40 2.79
N ILE A 74 -6.08 12.51 2.10
CA ILE A 74 -5.56 12.50 0.73
C ILE A 74 -4.08 12.84 0.79
N LYS A 75 -3.24 11.84 0.52
CA LYS A 75 -1.79 11.96 0.46
C LYS A 75 -1.36 12.38 -0.94
N TRP A 76 -0.47 13.36 -1.02
CA TRP A 76 0.01 13.94 -2.28
C TRP A 76 1.46 13.55 -2.51
N SER A 77 1.81 13.18 -3.74
CA SER A 77 3.20 12.94 -4.14
C SER A 77 3.47 13.45 -5.54
N GLU A 78 4.75 13.56 -5.89
CA GLU A 78 5.17 13.93 -7.24
C GLU A 78 4.86 12.80 -8.22
N GLY A 79 4.36 13.17 -9.42
CA GLY A 79 4.27 12.28 -10.56
C GLY A 79 5.47 12.44 -11.49
N THR A 80 5.72 11.46 -12.35
CA THR A 80 6.84 11.52 -13.31
C THR A 80 6.59 12.47 -14.49
N GLY A 81 5.32 12.71 -14.84
CA GLY A 81 4.94 13.60 -15.92
C GLY A 81 3.45 13.52 -16.28
N VAL A 82 3.07 14.40 -17.22
CA VAL A 82 1.77 14.37 -17.89
C VAL A 82 1.94 14.48 -19.39
N ASP A 83 1.01 13.89 -20.15
CA ASP A 83 0.96 14.04 -21.60
C ASP A 83 0.42 15.44 -22.03
N ALA A 84 0.36 15.70 -23.31
CA ALA A 84 -0.09 16.99 -23.86
C ALA A 84 -1.55 17.36 -23.45
N ALA A 85 -2.35 16.38 -23.03
CA ALA A 85 -3.71 16.57 -22.51
C ALA A 85 -3.76 16.68 -20.97
N GLY A 86 -2.61 16.74 -20.27
CA GLY A 86 -2.53 16.84 -18.82
C GLY A 86 -2.75 15.52 -18.08
N ARG A 87 -2.80 14.38 -18.78
CA ARG A 87 -3.04 13.06 -18.19
C ARG A 87 -1.75 12.44 -17.71
N SER A 88 -1.78 11.86 -16.50
CA SER A 88 -0.60 11.22 -15.88
C SER A 88 0.06 10.18 -16.79
N LEU A 89 1.39 10.16 -16.80
CA LEU A 89 2.20 9.11 -17.41
C LEU A 89 2.39 7.89 -16.50
N ASP A 90 2.12 8.03 -15.19
CA ASP A 90 2.31 6.99 -14.18
C ASP A 90 1.22 5.91 -14.20
N PHE A 91 0.10 6.19 -14.89
CA PHE A 91 -1.01 5.25 -15.03
C PHE A 91 -1.42 5.11 -16.51
N PRO A 92 -1.64 3.87 -17.00
CA PRO A 92 -2.02 3.67 -18.40
C PRO A 92 -3.44 4.14 -18.72
N LYS A 93 -4.35 4.10 -17.72
CA LYS A 93 -5.77 4.45 -17.89
C LYS A 93 -6.43 4.79 -16.55
N LEU A 94 -7.67 5.32 -16.60
CA LEU A 94 -8.57 5.37 -15.46
C LEU A 94 -9.31 4.03 -15.33
N SER A 95 -9.35 3.46 -14.11
CA SER A 95 -10.05 2.24 -13.79
C SER A 95 -10.86 2.42 -12.50
N VAL A 96 -12.18 2.46 -12.61
CA VAL A 96 -13.09 2.60 -11.46
C VAL A 96 -13.99 1.38 -11.40
N LYS A 97 -13.92 0.61 -10.29
CA LYS A 97 -14.59 -0.68 -10.16
C LYS A 97 -15.28 -0.82 -8.81
N VAL A 98 -16.49 -1.39 -8.81
CA VAL A 98 -17.11 -1.93 -7.59
C VAL A 98 -16.52 -3.32 -7.32
N ARG A 99 -16.27 -3.61 -6.05
CA ARG A 99 -15.78 -4.89 -5.53
C ARG A 99 -16.47 -5.18 -4.19
N ASP A 100 -16.36 -6.40 -3.71
CA ASP A 100 -16.85 -6.76 -2.38
C ASP A 100 -16.00 -6.07 -1.29
N GLU A 101 -14.70 -5.89 -1.54
CA GLU A 101 -13.74 -5.26 -0.65
C GLU A 101 -12.98 -4.15 -1.37
N ILE A 102 -12.71 -3.02 -0.68
CA ILE A 102 -11.82 -1.96 -1.19
C ILE A 102 -10.33 -2.29 -1.01
N VAL A 103 -10.03 -3.28 -0.17
CA VAL A 103 -8.73 -3.96 -0.05
C VAL A 103 -8.99 -5.45 0.19
N SER A 104 -8.47 -6.30 -0.71
CA SER A 104 -8.92 -7.69 -0.84
C SER A 104 -8.20 -8.62 0.15
N PHE A 105 -8.71 -8.73 1.37
CA PHE A 105 -8.30 -9.76 2.33
C PHE A 105 -8.99 -11.11 2.08
N GLY A 106 -10.12 -11.11 1.37
CA GLY A 106 -10.93 -12.30 1.14
C GLY A 106 -11.77 -12.70 2.35
N ALA A 107 -12.05 -11.74 3.22
CA ALA A 107 -12.86 -11.92 4.43
C ALA A 107 -13.86 -10.74 4.60
N PRO A 108 -14.70 -10.45 3.58
CA PRO A 108 -15.60 -9.30 3.63
C PRO A 108 -16.61 -9.38 4.79
N ASP A 109 -16.99 -10.58 5.21
CA ASP A 109 -17.94 -10.82 6.29
C ASP A 109 -17.34 -10.59 7.70
N GLU A 110 -16.00 -10.57 7.82
CA GLU A 110 -15.30 -10.28 9.06
C GLU A 110 -15.11 -8.75 9.28
N LEU A 111 -15.28 -7.96 8.22
CA LEU A 111 -15.09 -6.52 8.28
C LEU A 111 -16.41 -5.80 8.64
N ARG A 112 -16.38 -5.02 9.69
CA ARG A 112 -17.46 -4.11 10.06
C ARG A 112 -17.00 -2.66 9.94
N VAL A 113 -17.83 -1.85 9.31
CA VAL A 113 -17.56 -0.43 9.07
C VAL A 113 -18.76 0.39 9.51
N ASP A 114 -18.52 1.44 10.27
CA ASP A 114 -19.51 2.46 10.63
C ASP A 114 -19.09 3.85 10.13
N ALA A 115 -19.73 4.89 10.65
CA ALA A 115 -19.45 6.27 10.23
C ALA A 115 -18.03 6.73 10.59
N ASP A 116 -17.40 6.11 11.59
CA ASP A 116 -16.09 6.46 12.10
C ASP A 116 -14.96 5.59 11.47
N GLY A 117 -15.32 4.60 10.63
CA GLY A 117 -14.39 3.74 9.92
C GLY A 117 -14.50 2.26 10.28
N VAL A 118 -13.36 1.55 10.28
CA VAL A 118 -13.31 0.11 10.63
C VAL A 118 -13.48 -0.08 12.13
N VAL A 119 -14.46 -0.92 12.49
CA VAL A 119 -14.78 -1.23 13.89
C VAL A 119 -13.85 -2.32 14.43
N GLY A 120 -13.28 -2.10 15.61
CA GLY A 120 -12.47 -3.10 16.32
C GLY A 120 -11.04 -3.23 15.79
N GLY A 121 -10.55 -2.23 15.06
CA GLY A 121 -9.15 -2.16 14.63
C GLY A 121 -8.19 -1.75 15.74
N GLY A 122 -6.88 -1.87 15.46
CA GLY A 122 -5.82 -1.42 16.35
C GLY A 122 -5.80 0.11 16.52
N ALA A 123 -5.27 0.58 17.65
CA ALA A 123 -5.12 2.01 17.90
C ALA A 123 -4.17 2.66 16.88
N ARG A 124 -4.55 3.85 16.37
CA ARG A 124 -3.71 4.59 15.42
C ARG A 124 -2.60 5.34 16.16
N LEU A 125 -1.39 5.22 15.65
CA LEU A 125 -0.23 5.96 16.13
C LEU A 125 0.27 6.89 15.02
N THR A 126 0.37 8.18 15.33
CA THR A 126 1.14 9.08 14.48
C THR A 126 2.62 8.65 14.44
N PRO A 127 3.43 9.10 13.46
CA PRO A 127 4.86 8.83 13.43
C PRO A 127 5.57 9.19 14.75
N ASP A 128 5.22 10.31 15.38
CA ASP A 128 5.82 10.73 16.65
C ASP A 128 5.41 9.82 17.83
N GLN A 129 4.15 9.41 17.88
CA GLN A 129 3.65 8.45 18.88
C GLN A 129 4.30 7.07 18.71
N LEU A 130 4.56 6.65 17.47
CA LEU A 130 5.32 5.44 17.18
C LEU A 130 6.74 5.53 17.77
N HIS A 131 7.44 6.64 17.54
CA HIS A 131 8.77 6.85 18.10
C HIS A 131 8.75 6.89 19.64
N ALA A 132 7.73 7.49 20.24
CA ALA A 132 7.55 7.49 21.69
C ALA A 132 7.33 6.06 22.25
N LEU A 133 6.49 5.25 21.59
CA LEU A 133 6.27 3.85 21.95
C LEU A 133 7.56 3.03 21.88
N VAL A 134 8.34 3.19 20.79
CA VAL A 134 9.63 2.50 20.64
C VAL A 134 10.64 2.98 21.68
N ALA A 135 10.67 4.26 22.00
CA ALA A 135 11.56 4.79 23.04
C ALA A 135 11.20 4.25 24.45
N GLU A 136 9.92 4.02 24.73
CA GLU A 136 9.43 3.49 26.01
C GLU A 136 9.62 1.96 26.12
N ARG A 137 9.29 1.21 25.06
CA ARG A 137 9.17 -0.25 25.09
C ARG A 137 10.33 -0.99 24.40
N GLY A 138 11.19 -0.27 23.67
CA GLY A 138 12.38 -0.83 23.01
C GLY A 138 12.06 -2.02 22.11
N ASP A 139 12.82 -3.10 22.29
CA ASP A 139 12.74 -4.33 21.47
C ASP A 139 11.46 -5.15 21.71
N GLU A 140 10.61 -4.77 22.67
CA GLU A 140 9.30 -5.42 22.83
C GLU A 140 8.37 -5.08 21.68
N VAL A 141 8.52 -3.89 21.07
CA VAL A 141 7.68 -3.43 19.96
C VAL A 141 7.97 -4.23 18.71
N VAL A 142 6.95 -4.89 18.19
CA VAL A 142 7.03 -5.68 16.97
C VAL A 142 6.45 -4.88 15.80
N PHE A 143 7.27 -4.54 14.83
CA PHE A 143 6.79 -4.05 13.53
C PHE A 143 6.30 -5.22 12.70
N PHE A 144 5.05 -5.17 12.23
CA PHE A 144 4.45 -6.21 11.41
C PHE A 144 4.07 -5.62 10.05
N ASP A 145 4.74 -6.09 8.99
CA ASP A 145 4.51 -5.58 7.64
C ASP A 145 3.18 -6.10 7.08
N GLY A 146 2.22 -5.22 6.87
CA GLY A 146 0.91 -5.51 6.29
C GLY A 146 0.90 -5.43 4.76
N ARG A 147 2.06 -5.53 4.11
CA ARG A 147 2.23 -5.50 2.65
C ARG A 147 2.57 -6.89 2.13
N ASN A 148 2.59 -7.04 0.80
CA ASN A 148 3.13 -8.24 0.16
C ASN A 148 4.64 -8.32 0.43
N ALA A 149 5.19 -9.53 0.56
CA ALA A 149 6.59 -9.75 0.88
C ALA A 149 7.56 -9.03 -0.07
N LEU A 150 7.24 -9.01 -1.37
CA LEU A 150 8.01 -8.29 -2.39
C LEU A 150 8.21 -6.81 -2.07
N GLU A 151 7.19 -6.14 -1.54
CA GLU A 151 7.28 -4.71 -1.18
C GLU A 151 8.34 -4.48 -0.09
N ALA A 152 8.46 -5.44 0.84
CA ALA A 152 9.42 -5.39 1.95
C ALA A 152 10.86 -5.70 1.52
N GLU A 153 11.07 -6.35 0.35
CA GLU A 153 12.41 -6.61 -0.17
C GLU A 153 13.18 -5.34 -0.47
N ILE A 154 12.49 -4.27 -0.91
CA ILE A 154 13.13 -3.01 -1.28
C ILE A 154 13.04 -1.92 -0.21
N GLY A 155 12.22 -2.12 0.82
CA GLY A 155 12.11 -1.19 1.95
C GLY A 155 11.19 -1.70 3.05
N ARG A 156 11.60 -1.55 4.32
CA ARG A 156 10.85 -1.99 5.51
C ARG A 156 11.33 -1.29 6.77
N PHE A 157 10.55 -1.34 7.83
CA PHE A 157 11.05 -0.93 9.15
C PHE A 157 12.12 -1.92 9.63
N ARG A 158 13.14 -1.40 10.32
CA ARG A 158 14.21 -2.23 10.87
C ARG A 158 13.66 -3.26 11.85
N GLY A 159 14.08 -4.52 11.69
CA GLY A 159 13.64 -5.62 12.52
C GLY A 159 12.18 -6.06 12.32
N ALA A 160 11.51 -5.57 11.27
CA ALA A 160 10.11 -5.93 11.03
C ALA A 160 9.93 -7.42 10.75
N VAL A 161 8.86 -7.98 11.28
CA VAL A 161 8.30 -9.25 10.84
C VAL A 161 7.66 -9.02 9.47
N VAL A 162 8.17 -9.75 8.48
CA VAL A 162 7.65 -9.74 7.11
C VAL A 162 6.98 -11.07 6.84
N PRO A 163 5.63 -11.13 6.85
CA PRO A 163 4.92 -12.35 6.51
C PRO A 163 5.16 -12.79 5.07
N ASP A 164 5.20 -14.10 4.84
CA ASP A 164 5.32 -14.69 3.51
C ASP A 164 3.98 -14.58 2.77
N THR A 165 3.76 -13.43 2.18
CA THR A 165 2.51 -13.06 1.48
C THR A 165 2.81 -12.66 0.04
N GLU A 166 2.20 -13.35 -0.91
CA GLU A 166 2.15 -12.91 -2.30
C GLU A 166 1.04 -11.88 -2.51
N THR A 167 -0.06 -12.04 -1.78
CA THR A 167 -1.24 -11.18 -1.83
C THR A 167 -1.78 -10.88 -0.43
N THR A 168 -2.57 -9.83 -0.33
CA THR A 168 -3.25 -9.46 0.93
C THR A 168 -4.16 -10.57 1.48
N ARG A 169 -4.64 -11.50 0.63
CA ARG A 169 -5.47 -12.63 1.05
C ARG A 169 -4.75 -13.67 1.89
N ASP A 170 -3.43 -13.73 1.76
CA ASP A 170 -2.61 -14.70 2.50
C ASP A 170 -2.58 -14.40 4.00
N PHE A 171 -2.84 -13.15 4.40
CA PHE A 171 -2.85 -12.76 5.81
C PHE A 171 -3.88 -13.54 6.63
N VAL A 172 -5.09 -13.74 6.12
CA VAL A 172 -6.14 -14.49 6.83
C VAL A 172 -5.64 -15.90 7.13
N ARG A 173 -5.14 -16.61 6.11
CA ARG A 173 -4.60 -17.96 6.25
C ARG A 173 -3.42 -18.02 7.23
N LEU A 174 -2.50 -17.05 7.16
CA LEU A 174 -1.33 -16.99 8.04
C LEU A 174 -1.71 -16.72 9.49
N LEU A 175 -2.64 -15.82 9.74
CA LEU A 175 -3.14 -15.54 11.09
C LEU A 175 -3.90 -16.76 11.67
N ASP A 176 -4.73 -17.43 10.85
CA ASP A 176 -5.50 -18.62 11.26
C ASP A 176 -4.61 -19.85 11.52
N SER A 177 -3.42 -19.90 10.89
CA SER A 177 -2.49 -21.01 11.10
C SER A 177 -1.77 -21.00 12.46
N GLY A 178 -1.89 -19.89 13.21
CA GLY A 178 -1.16 -19.70 14.46
C GLY A 178 0.33 -19.37 14.30
N ALA A 179 0.81 -19.12 13.07
CA ALA A 179 2.23 -18.84 12.79
C ALA A 179 2.78 -17.62 13.55
N TYR A 180 1.91 -16.75 14.03
CA TYR A 180 2.26 -15.52 14.76
C TYR A 180 1.66 -15.45 16.16
N ASP A 181 1.26 -16.60 16.75
CA ASP A 181 0.64 -16.65 18.09
C ASP A 181 1.58 -16.20 19.20
N ASP A 182 2.89 -16.34 19.00
CA ASP A 182 3.94 -15.84 19.91
C ASP A 182 4.00 -14.30 19.99
N LEU A 183 3.34 -13.61 19.07
CA LEU A 183 3.23 -12.15 19.06
C LEU A 183 2.00 -11.63 19.80
N LYS A 184 1.03 -12.48 20.15
CA LYS A 184 -0.26 -12.06 20.77
C LYS A 184 -0.12 -11.29 22.06
N GLY A 185 0.96 -11.53 22.82
CA GLY A 185 1.27 -10.85 24.08
C GLY A 185 2.18 -9.62 23.94
N LYS A 186 2.53 -9.22 22.72
CA LYS A 186 3.45 -8.10 22.46
C LYS A 186 2.73 -6.90 21.87
N PRO A 187 3.27 -5.67 22.02
CA PRO A 187 2.81 -4.51 21.28
C PRO A 187 3.17 -4.65 19.78
N VAL A 188 2.18 -4.93 18.95
CA VAL A 188 2.33 -5.13 17.51
C VAL A 188 1.90 -3.87 16.78
N VAL A 189 2.80 -3.26 16.02
CA VAL A 189 2.52 -2.11 15.15
C VAL A 189 2.45 -2.57 13.71
N THR A 190 1.24 -2.61 13.16
CA THR A 190 1.04 -2.89 11.72
C THR A 190 1.29 -1.66 10.90
N TYR A 191 1.90 -1.84 9.72
CA TYR A 191 2.13 -0.76 8.77
C TYR A 191 1.95 -1.23 7.32
N CYS A 192 1.57 -0.32 6.44
CA CYS A 192 1.55 -0.54 4.99
C CYS A 192 1.81 0.80 4.28
N THR A 193 1.76 0.84 2.96
CA THR A 193 2.06 2.02 2.15
C THR A 193 1.30 3.27 2.62
N GLY A 194 -0.02 3.21 2.68
CA GLY A 194 -0.87 4.38 2.98
C GLY A 194 -1.81 4.22 4.17
N GLY A 195 -1.76 3.09 4.91
CA GLY A 195 -2.59 2.80 6.08
C GLY A 195 -3.79 1.89 5.81
N ILE A 196 -4.33 1.82 4.60
CA ILE A 196 -5.58 1.13 4.31
C ILE A 196 -5.59 -0.36 4.65
N ARG A 197 -4.49 -1.08 4.33
CA ARG A 197 -4.39 -2.53 4.64
C ARG A 197 -4.41 -2.75 6.16
N CYS A 198 -3.78 -1.83 6.90
CA CYS A 198 -3.69 -1.93 8.35
C CYS A 198 -5.03 -1.72 9.06
N GLU A 199 -5.96 -0.95 8.50
CA GLU A 199 -7.31 -0.83 9.04
C GLU A 199 -7.99 -2.21 9.16
N VAL A 200 -7.89 -3.04 8.11
CA VAL A 200 -8.45 -4.38 8.11
C VAL A 200 -7.57 -5.37 8.86
N LEU A 201 -6.24 -5.36 8.59
CA LEU A 201 -5.31 -6.30 9.21
C LEU A 201 -5.36 -6.21 10.74
N SER A 202 -5.34 -4.99 11.30
CA SER A 202 -5.38 -4.83 12.74
C SER A 202 -6.69 -5.33 13.35
N SER A 203 -7.84 -5.15 12.70
CA SER A 203 -9.12 -5.70 13.15
C SER A 203 -9.14 -7.23 13.12
N LEU A 204 -8.57 -7.84 12.06
CA LEU A 204 -8.41 -9.28 11.96
C LEU A 204 -7.48 -9.85 13.06
N MET A 205 -6.39 -9.15 13.39
CA MET A 205 -5.49 -9.54 14.47
C MET A 205 -6.17 -9.46 15.84
N VAL A 206 -6.87 -8.36 16.13
CA VAL A 206 -7.64 -8.19 17.37
C VAL A 206 -8.68 -9.31 17.51
N ALA A 207 -9.43 -9.62 16.45
CA ALA A 207 -10.41 -10.71 16.45
C ALA A 207 -9.79 -12.09 16.70
N ARG A 208 -8.49 -12.27 16.42
CA ARG A 208 -7.72 -13.51 16.65
C ARG A 208 -6.94 -13.52 17.96
N GLY A 209 -7.21 -12.55 18.85
CA GLY A 209 -6.69 -12.52 20.22
C GLY A 209 -5.33 -11.85 20.37
N PHE A 210 -4.88 -11.03 19.44
CA PHE A 210 -3.75 -10.13 19.67
C PHE A 210 -4.18 -9.05 20.67
N GLY A 211 -3.48 -8.93 21.79
CA GLY A 211 -3.91 -8.11 22.92
C GLY A 211 -3.60 -6.62 22.74
N GLU A 212 -2.49 -6.28 22.11
CA GLU A 212 -2.01 -4.90 21.97
C GLU A 212 -1.63 -4.66 20.50
N VAL A 213 -2.59 -4.15 19.73
CA VAL A 213 -2.42 -3.90 18.29
C VAL A 213 -2.51 -2.42 17.98
N TYR A 214 -1.53 -1.94 17.26
CA TYR A 214 -1.46 -0.59 16.74
C TYR A 214 -1.39 -0.60 15.22
N GLN A 215 -1.72 0.53 14.60
CA GLN A 215 -1.51 0.78 13.19
C GLN A 215 -0.87 2.15 12.96
N LEU A 216 0.11 2.21 12.04
CA LEU A 216 0.77 3.45 11.68
C LEU A 216 -0.19 4.35 10.89
N GLU A 217 -0.58 5.49 11.49
CA GLU A 217 -1.48 6.45 10.87
C GLU A 217 -0.88 7.02 9.58
N GLY A 218 -1.64 6.93 8.49
CA GLY A 218 -1.20 7.38 7.17
C GLY A 218 -0.13 6.50 6.53
N GLY A 219 0.31 5.42 7.21
CA GLY A 219 1.25 4.44 6.72
C GLY A 219 2.67 4.98 6.49
N ILE A 220 3.46 4.24 5.71
CA ILE A 220 4.85 4.58 5.38
C ILE A 220 4.95 5.94 4.68
N VAL A 221 3.96 6.32 3.86
CA VAL A 221 3.95 7.65 3.20
C VAL A 221 4.02 8.77 4.23
N ARG A 222 3.15 8.76 5.25
CA ARG A 222 3.14 9.79 6.28
C ARG A 222 4.39 9.73 7.15
N TYR A 223 4.89 8.52 7.43
CA TYR A 223 6.13 8.33 8.15
C TYR A 223 7.32 8.96 7.41
N GLY A 224 7.45 8.70 6.12
CA GLY A 224 8.51 9.26 5.28
C GLY A 224 8.43 10.77 5.12
N GLU A 225 7.22 11.36 5.07
CA GLU A 225 7.04 12.81 5.10
C GLU A 225 7.55 13.45 6.39
N THR A 226 7.51 12.71 7.51
CA THR A 226 7.91 13.22 8.84
C THR A 226 9.38 12.99 9.13
N TYR A 227 9.90 11.80 8.88
CA TYR A 227 11.24 11.38 9.31
C TYR A 227 12.22 11.10 8.14
N GLY A 228 11.73 11.05 6.90
CA GLY A 228 12.59 10.68 5.78
C GLY A 228 13.27 9.33 6.00
N ASP A 229 14.59 9.30 5.77
CA ASP A 229 15.45 8.13 6.01
C ASP A 229 16.17 8.18 7.38
N ASP A 230 15.95 9.24 8.17
CA ASP A 230 16.60 9.42 9.49
C ASP A 230 15.88 8.65 10.62
N GLY A 231 14.73 8.01 10.30
CA GLY A 231 13.91 7.30 11.26
C GLY A 231 14.23 5.80 11.36
N LEU A 232 13.16 5.02 11.57
CA LEU A 232 13.22 3.56 11.75
C LEU A 232 13.04 2.79 10.43
N TRP A 233 12.82 3.50 9.33
CA TRP A 233 12.63 2.93 7.99
C TRP A 233 13.97 2.73 7.29
N ASP A 234 14.11 1.61 6.56
CA ASP A 234 15.23 1.34 5.66
C ASP A 234 14.72 1.05 4.25
N GLY A 235 15.36 1.65 3.25
CA GLY A 235 15.12 1.38 1.84
C GLY A 235 14.10 2.29 1.17
N SER A 236 13.57 1.85 0.04
CA SER A 236 12.64 2.59 -0.81
C SER A 236 11.19 2.13 -0.59
N LEU A 237 10.24 3.03 -0.69
CA LEU A 237 8.83 2.68 -0.66
C LEU A 237 8.37 2.14 -2.02
N TYR A 238 7.92 0.88 -2.08
CA TYR A 238 7.26 0.32 -3.26
C TYR A 238 5.92 1.02 -3.51
N VAL A 239 5.65 1.39 -4.76
CA VAL A 239 4.38 1.99 -5.19
C VAL A 239 3.82 1.26 -6.42
N PHE A 240 2.47 1.16 -6.49
CA PHE A 240 1.76 0.42 -7.54
C PHE A 240 1.45 1.29 -8.77
N ASP A 241 2.42 2.10 -9.21
CA ASP A 241 2.31 2.95 -10.39
C ASP A 241 3.63 2.98 -11.18
N GLY A 242 3.69 3.75 -12.27
CA GLY A 242 4.84 3.80 -13.17
C GLY A 242 6.18 4.19 -12.56
N ARG A 243 6.18 4.73 -11.34
CA ARG A 243 7.41 5.05 -10.60
C ARG A 243 8.11 3.80 -10.04
N GLY A 244 7.35 2.70 -9.77
CA GLY A 244 7.85 1.48 -9.16
C GLY A 244 8.24 1.63 -7.69
N SER A 245 9.03 2.64 -7.35
CA SER A 245 9.41 2.95 -5.97
C SER A 245 9.63 4.45 -5.76
N VAL A 246 9.59 4.89 -4.50
CA VAL A 246 9.84 6.27 -4.07
C VAL A 246 10.85 6.25 -2.93
N ASP A 247 11.86 7.11 -2.98
CA ASP A 247 12.79 7.38 -1.90
C ASP A 247 12.31 8.58 -1.09
N PHE A 248 12.63 8.62 0.18
CA PHE A 248 12.31 9.75 1.04
C PHE A 248 13.41 10.81 1.06
N SER A 249 14.64 10.45 0.68
CA SER A 249 15.74 11.37 0.46
C SER A 249 16.73 10.83 -0.59
N ASP A 250 17.70 11.66 -0.96
CA ASP A 250 18.80 11.28 -1.85
C ASP A 250 19.79 10.29 -1.18
N HIS A 251 19.62 10.02 0.11
CA HIS A 251 20.46 9.13 0.92
C HIS A 251 19.80 7.80 1.25
N ALA A 252 18.64 7.53 0.67
CA ALA A 252 17.91 6.28 0.87
C ALA A 252 18.81 5.07 0.56
N ARG A 253 18.88 4.14 1.50
CA ARG A 253 19.68 2.91 1.32
C ARG A 253 18.99 1.99 0.33
N VAL A 254 19.76 1.42 -0.58
CA VAL A 254 19.25 0.34 -1.44
C VAL A 254 19.46 -0.99 -0.69
N ILE A 255 18.37 -1.54 -0.16
CA ILE A 255 18.41 -2.82 0.59
C ILE A 255 17.99 -4.02 -0.24
N GLY A 256 17.34 -3.80 -1.39
CA GLY A 256 16.93 -4.87 -2.30
C GLY A 256 18.12 -5.51 -3.01
N VAL A 257 17.99 -6.80 -3.28
CA VAL A 257 19.06 -7.62 -3.88
C VAL A 257 18.53 -8.24 -5.16
N CYS A 258 19.24 -8.05 -6.26
CA CYS A 258 18.90 -8.64 -7.56
C CYS A 258 18.91 -10.18 -7.49
N ALA A 259 17.77 -10.80 -7.82
CA ALA A 259 17.65 -12.26 -7.84
C ALA A 259 18.56 -12.94 -8.89
N GLY A 260 19.04 -12.21 -9.90
CA GLY A 260 19.90 -12.74 -10.94
C GLY A 260 21.40 -12.70 -10.59
N CYS A 261 21.92 -11.57 -10.10
CA CYS A 261 23.35 -11.37 -9.91
C CYS A 261 23.76 -10.96 -8.49
N GLY A 262 22.81 -10.77 -7.56
CA GLY A 262 23.09 -10.34 -6.19
C GLY A 262 23.42 -8.86 -6.03
N ALA A 263 23.41 -8.04 -7.08
CA ALA A 263 23.68 -6.61 -6.99
C ALA A 263 22.56 -5.88 -6.23
N ALA A 264 22.92 -4.83 -5.48
CA ALA A 264 21.94 -3.97 -4.81
C ALA A 264 21.06 -3.26 -5.85
N THR A 265 19.74 -3.37 -5.69
CA THR A 265 18.76 -2.70 -6.57
C THR A 265 17.42 -2.57 -5.86
N LYS A 266 16.67 -1.51 -6.20
CA LYS A 266 15.28 -1.34 -5.78
C LYS A 266 14.29 -1.58 -6.92
N ARG A 267 14.80 -1.94 -8.09
CA ARG A 267 14.00 -2.18 -9.28
C ARG A 267 13.30 -3.53 -9.16
N THR A 268 12.05 -3.56 -9.57
CA THR A 268 11.26 -4.79 -9.73
C THR A 268 10.83 -4.96 -11.18
N ALA A 269 10.70 -6.20 -11.64
CA ALA A 269 10.15 -6.53 -12.94
C ALA A 269 9.28 -7.78 -12.86
N ASN A 270 8.40 -7.95 -13.84
CA ASN A 270 7.62 -9.18 -13.99
C ASN A 270 8.49 -10.28 -14.60
N CYS A 271 8.22 -11.52 -14.22
CA CYS A 271 8.85 -12.66 -14.87
C CYS A 271 8.63 -12.60 -16.39
N PRO A 272 9.67 -12.81 -17.21
CA PRO A 272 9.54 -12.79 -18.67
C PRO A 272 8.75 -13.97 -19.24
N ASP A 273 8.52 -15.03 -18.46
CA ASP A 273 7.66 -16.14 -18.85
C ASP A 273 6.20 -15.65 -18.94
N PRO A 274 5.55 -15.74 -20.13
CA PRO A 274 4.21 -15.25 -20.33
C PRO A 274 3.13 -15.96 -19.51
N SER A 275 3.41 -17.17 -19.03
CA SER A 275 2.53 -17.91 -18.12
C SER A 275 2.65 -17.48 -16.67
N CYS A 276 3.73 -16.78 -16.32
CA CYS A 276 4.06 -16.32 -14.98
C CYS A 276 3.63 -14.88 -14.75
N ARG A 277 3.03 -14.62 -13.58
CA ARG A 277 2.65 -13.27 -13.14
C ARG A 277 3.52 -12.76 -11.99
N ALA A 278 4.54 -13.53 -11.57
CA ALA A 278 5.39 -13.17 -10.46
C ALA A 278 6.20 -11.91 -10.79
N GLN A 279 6.22 -10.98 -9.85
CA GLN A 279 7.10 -9.84 -9.83
C GLN A 279 8.22 -10.11 -8.82
N PHE A 280 9.44 -9.67 -9.09
CA PHE A 280 10.59 -9.90 -8.23
C PHE A 280 11.64 -8.80 -8.38
N VAL A 281 12.56 -8.73 -7.43
CA VAL A 281 13.64 -7.72 -7.43
C VAL A 281 14.72 -8.11 -8.41
N VAL A 282 14.98 -7.28 -9.41
CA VAL A 282 15.95 -7.55 -10.47
C VAL A 282 16.56 -6.25 -11.01
N CYS A 283 17.88 -6.20 -11.18
CA CYS A 283 18.56 -5.04 -11.79
C CYS A 283 18.32 -4.96 -13.30
N ALA A 284 18.66 -3.83 -13.92
CA ALA A 284 18.46 -3.62 -15.35
C ALA A 284 19.29 -4.60 -16.20
N ASP A 285 20.49 -4.95 -15.75
CA ASP A 285 21.39 -5.87 -16.49
C ASP A 285 20.88 -7.32 -16.48
N CYS A 286 20.00 -7.68 -15.55
CA CYS A 286 19.40 -9.00 -15.41
C CYS A 286 17.91 -9.06 -15.83
N ASP A 287 17.42 -8.10 -16.60
CA ASP A 287 15.99 -7.97 -16.95
C ASP A 287 15.41 -9.20 -17.68
N ALA A 288 16.24 -9.96 -18.40
CA ALA A 288 15.84 -11.18 -19.10
C ALA A 288 15.86 -12.45 -18.21
N VAL A 289 16.28 -12.34 -16.94
CA VAL A 289 16.35 -13.48 -16.00
C VAL A 289 14.93 -13.83 -15.56
N ALA A 290 14.61 -15.13 -15.57
CA ALA A 290 13.35 -15.62 -15.04
C ALA A 290 13.30 -15.46 -13.50
N CYS A 291 12.09 -15.40 -12.93
CA CYS A 291 11.93 -15.37 -11.47
C CYS A 291 12.54 -16.65 -10.83
N PRO A 292 12.89 -16.62 -9.53
CA PRO A 292 13.57 -17.77 -8.88
C PRO A 292 12.86 -19.11 -9.10
N THR A 293 11.55 -19.15 -9.10
CA THR A 293 10.74 -20.36 -9.35
C THR A 293 10.97 -20.93 -10.76
N HIS A 294 11.01 -20.08 -11.79
CA HIS A 294 11.22 -20.52 -13.19
C HIS A 294 12.69 -20.73 -13.51
N ALA A 295 13.60 -19.98 -12.89
CA ALA A 295 15.03 -20.22 -13.04
C ALA A 295 15.42 -21.62 -12.52
N ALA A 296 14.86 -22.03 -11.38
CA ALA A 296 15.07 -23.38 -10.82
C ALA A 296 14.48 -24.47 -11.73
N ALA A 297 13.30 -24.24 -12.32
CA ALA A 297 12.67 -25.18 -13.26
C ALA A 297 13.48 -25.35 -14.55
N SER A 298 14.06 -24.27 -15.07
CA SER A 298 14.91 -24.32 -16.27
C SER A 298 16.25 -25.01 -16.02
N ALA A 299 16.81 -24.92 -14.81
CA ALA A 299 18.03 -25.61 -14.41
C ALA A 299 17.82 -27.11 -14.12
N ALA A 300 16.58 -27.53 -13.90
CA ALA A 300 16.21 -28.93 -13.61
C ALA A 300 15.82 -29.74 -14.86
N GLN A 301 15.82 -29.14 -16.04
CA GLN A 301 15.61 -29.87 -17.31
C GLN A 301 16.96 -30.35 -17.82
N PRO A 302 17.17 -31.68 -17.96
CA PRO A 302 18.44 -32.27 -18.43
C PRO A 302 18.70 -32.02 -19.91
#